data_eb93bbbba07885b45c0807b140e254e2
#
_entry.id   eb93bbbba07885b45c0807b140e254e2
#
_cell.length_a   1.000
_cell.length_b   1.000
_cell.length_c   1.000
_cell.angle_alpha   90.00
_cell.angle_beta   90.00
_cell.angle_gamma   90.00
#
_symmetry.space_group_name_H-M   'P 1'
#
loop_
_entity.id
_entity.type
_entity.pdbx_description
1 polymer ?
#
loop_
_entity_poly.entity_id
_entity_poly.type
_entity_poly.pdbx_seq_one_letter_code
_entity_poly.pdbx_strand_id
1 'polypeptide(L)'
;MMTSATSTIEAAQSNCWKFSPRMVKTHTGIRLLGTPVGTPKTPDEATLDRVPNPHQGANYIARFTAPEFTSLCPVTGQPDFAHLVIDYLPGAWLLESKSLKLYLTSFRNHGAFHEDCTLRIGKDLVASLEPVWFRIGGYWYPRGGIPIDVFWTVGELPAGTWVPDQGVSPYLGRR
;
A
#
# COMPACT_ATOMS: atom_id res chain seq x y z
N MET A 1 20.16 -44.59 -23.47
CA MET A 1 20.71 -43.90 -22.30
C MET A 1 20.24 -42.43 -22.40
N MET A 2 19.14 -42.12 -21.71
CA MET A 2 18.61 -40.76 -21.59
C MET A 2 18.94 -40.29 -20.18
N THR A 3 19.87 -39.35 -20.05
CA THR A 3 20.22 -38.72 -18.78
C THR A 3 19.48 -37.39 -18.63
N SER A 4 18.79 -37.32 -17.58
CA SER A 4 17.95 -36.32 -16.91
C SER A 4 18.54 -34.91 -16.93
N ALA A 5 17.71 -33.96 -17.44
CA ALA A 5 17.93 -32.52 -17.37
C ALA A 5 16.89 -31.90 -16.41
N THR A 6 16.84 -32.34 -15.15
CA THR A 6 15.80 -31.88 -14.18
C THR A 6 16.35 -31.22 -12.92
N SER A 7 17.63 -30.74 -12.94
CA SER A 7 18.22 -30.21 -11.69
C SER A 7 18.62 -28.73 -11.69
N THR A 8 18.23 -27.94 -12.70
CA THR A 8 18.74 -26.54 -12.83
C THR A 8 17.66 -25.48 -12.55
N ILE A 9 16.42 -25.84 -12.30
CA ILE A 9 15.33 -24.87 -12.07
C ILE A 9 15.10 -24.60 -10.58
N GLU A 10 15.45 -25.51 -9.69
CA GLU A 10 15.24 -25.32 -8.23
C GLU A 10 16.25 -24.38 -7.55
N ALA A 11 17.42 -24.14 -8.15
CA ALA A 11 18.44 -23.27 -7.56
C ALA A 11 18.21 -21.75 -7.81
N ALA A 12 17.32 -21.38 -8.73
CA ALA A 12 17.04 -20.00 -9.06
C ALA A 12 15.95 -19.35 -8.19
N GLN A 13 15.22 -20.13 -7.39
CA GLN A 13 14.12 -19.60 -6.54
C GLN A 13 14.56 -19.21 -5.12
N SER A 14 15.80 -19.45 -4.72
CA SER A 14 16.25 -19.21 -3.34
C SER A 14 16.83 -17.81 -3.07
N ASN A 15 16.93 -16.92 -4.06
CA ASN A 15 17.44 -15.55 -3.90
C ASN A 15 16.37 -14.46 -4.09
N CYS A 16 15.10 -14.82 -4.10
CA CYS A 16 14.03 -13.85 -4.18
C CYS A 16 13.87 -13.17 -2.81
N TRP A 17 14.54 -12.01 -2.66
CA TRP A 17 14.21 -10.97 -1.69
C TRP A 17 13.94 -11.45 -0.26
N LYS A 18 15.00 -11.62 0.53
CA LYS A 18 14.88 -11.65 2.00
C LYS A 18 14.42 -10.27 2.50
N PHE A 19 13.17 -9.95 2.24
CA PHE A 19 12.48 -8.87 2.94
C PHE A 19 12.22 -9.38 4.36
N SER A 20 13.02 -8.94 5.31
CA SER A 20 12.60 -8.99 6.72
C SER A 20 11.40 -8.05 6.82
N PRO A 21 10.19 -8.52 7.14
CA PRO A 21 9.04 -7.64 7.31
C PRO A 21 9.30 -6.79 8.54
N ARG A 22 9.81 -5.57 8.34
CA ARG A 22 9.68 -4.55 9.37
C ARG A 22 8.20 -4.22 9.44
N MET A 23 7.52 -4.79 10.41
CA MET A 23 6.12 -4.51 10.62
C MET A 23 5.97 -3.04 11.01
N VAL A 24 5.07 -2.33 10.33
CA VAL A 24 4.66 -0.99 10.73
C VAL A 24 4.15 -1.01 12.16
N LYS A 25 4.48 0.02 12.94
CA LYS A 25 3.96 0.16 14.29
C LYS A 25 2.45 0.36 14.24
N THR A 26 1.71 -0.53 14.88
CA THR A 26 0.26 -0.46 14.97
C THR A 26 -0.16 -0.11 16.39
N HIS A 27 -1.15 0.76 16.52
CA HIS A 27 -1.75 1.09 17.80
C HIS A 27 -3.27 0.95 17.73
N THR A 28 -3.86 0.34 18.77
CA THR A 28 -5.30 0.24 18.90
C THR A 28 -5.84 1.42 19.70
N GLY A 29 -6.76 2.17 19.11
CA GLY A 29 -7.31 3.40 19.66
C GLY A 29 -6.86 4.64 18.90
N ILE A 30 -7.34 5.80 19.36
CA ILE A 30 -7.05 7.09 18.72
C ILE A 30 -6.04 7.85 19.57
N ARG A 31 -4.79 7.92 19.15
CA ARG A 31 -3.73 8.70 19.81
C ARG A 31 -3.48 10.05 19.17
N LEU A 32 -3.65 10.12 17.87
CA LEU A 32 -3.19 11.24 17.06
C LEU A 32 -4.28 12.30 16.84
N LEU A 33 -5.55 11.93 16.96
CA LEU A 33 -6.66 12.86 16.77
C LEU A 33 -6.70 13.91 17.88
N GLY A 34 -6.73 15.19 17.48
CA GLY A 34 -6.77 16.31 18.43
C GLY A 34 -5.43 16.70 19.07
N THR A 35 -4.34 15.96 18.83
CA THR A 35 -3.02 16.25 19.36
C THR A 35 -2.11 16.83 18.28
N PRO A 36 -1.34 17.91 18.53
CA PRO A 36 -0.24 18.32 17.65
C PRO A 36 0.81 17.22 17.59
N VAL A 37 1.01 16.65 16.42
CA VAL A 37 2.01 15.57 16.22
C VAL A 37 2.93 15.98 15.09
N GLY A 38 4.24 15.86 15.31
CA GLY A 38 5.24 16.02 14.26
C GLY A 38 5.05 14.99 13.15
N THR A 39 5.35 15.37 11.92
CA THR A 39 5.35 14.44 10.78
C THR A 39 6.50 13.45 10.94
N PRO A 40 6.27 12.12 10.87
CA PRO A 40 7.32 11.14 10.84
C PRO A 40 8.28 11.41 9.68
N LYS A 41 9.58 11.23 9.89
CA LYS A 41 10.60 11.49 8.86
C LYS A 41 10.71 10.35 7.86
N THR A 42 10.39 9.14 8.30
CA THR A 42 10.45 7.92 7.50
C THR A 42 9.22 7.06 7.75
N PRO A 43 8.84 6.16 6.82
CA PRO A 43 7.76 5.20 7.05
C PRO A 43 7.98 4.29 8.26
N ASP A 44 9.24 4.00 8.62
CA ASP A 44 9.59 3.18 9.78
C ASP A 44 9.31 3.87 11.12
N GLU A 45 9.25 5.20 11.14
CA GLU A 45 8.91 5.99 12.33
C GLU A 45 7.39 6.16 12.49
N ALA A 46 6.65 6.01 11.41
CA ALA A 46 5.22 6.21 11.40
C ALA A 46 4.48 5.10 12.19
N THR A 47 3.28 5.44 12.65
CA THR A 47 2.39 4.52 13.34
C THR A 47 1.02 4.59 12.68
N LEU A 48 0.41 3.43 12.42
CA LEU A 48 -0.97 3.33 11.98
C LEU A 48 -1.87 3.07 13.18
N ASP A 49 -2.78 3.98 13.45
CA ASP A 49 -3.81 3.80 14.47
C ASP A 49 -5.01 3.07 13.86
N ARG A 50 -5.61 2.16 14.61
CA ARG A 50 -6.81 1.42 14.24
C ARG A 50 -7.86 1.48 15.34
N VAL A 51 -9.11 1.47 14.96
CA VAL A 51 -10.24 1.48 15.88
C VAL A 51 -11.14 0.26 15.65
N PRO A 52 -11.85 -0.23 16.67
CA PRO A 52 -12.79 -1.33 16.49
C PRO A 52 -13.84 -1.02 15.42
N ASN A 53 -14.13 -1.99 14.55
CA ASN A 53 -15.20 -1.89 13.59
C ASN A 53 -16.56 -2.11 14.28
N PRO A 54 -17.46 -1.10 14.33
CA PRO A 54 -18.77 -1.25 14.95
C PRO A 54 -19.75 -2.08 14.11
N HIS A 55 -19.43 -2.37 12.84
CA HIS A 55 -20.28 -3.09 11.89
C HIS A 55 -19.64 -4.40 11.44
N GLN A 56 -19.09 -5.17 12.38
CA GLN A 56 -18.53 -6.49 12.08
C GLN A 56 -19.60 -7.40 11.47
N GLY A 57 -19.21 -8.14 10.42
CA GLY A 57 -20.11 -9.02 9.67
C GLY A 57 -20.90 -8.33 8.56
N ALA A 58 -20.86 -7.01 8.44
CA ALA A 58 -21.40 -6.31 7.29
C ALA A 58 -20.38 -6.30 6.14
N ASN A 59 -20.83 -6.66 4.92
CA ASN A 59 -19.99 -6.59 3.72
C ASN A 59 -20.06 -5.19 3.12
N TYR A 60 -19.04 -4.37 3.40
CA TYR A 60 -18.89 -3.04 2.81
C TYR A 60 -17.43 -2.73 2.50
N ILE A 61 -17.22 -1.84 1.55
CA ILE A 61 -15.87 -1.41 1.17
C ILE A 61 -15.61 -0.02 1.73
N ALA A 62 -14.53 0.11 2.47
CA ALA A 62 -13.96 1.40 2.84
C ALA A 62 -12.88 1.79 1.83
N ARG A 63 -12.94 3.03 1.31
CA ARG A 63 -11.99 3.57 0.33
C ARG A 63 -11.25 4.76 0.88
N PHE A 64 -9.94 4.76 0.71
CA PHE A 64 -9.09 5.93 0.84
C PHE A 64 -8.46 6.28 -0.50
N THR A 65 -8.41 7.56 -0.80
CA THR A 65 -7.82 8.08 -2.03
C THR A 65 -6.79 9.14 -1.65
N ALA A 66 -5.56 8.97 -2.12
CA ALA A 66 -4.46 9.93 -1.92
C ALA A 66 -3.93 10.40 -3.28
N PRO A 67 -4.55 11.45 -3.89
CA PRO A 67 -4.21 11.90 -5.24
C PRO A 67 -2.89 12.67 -5.30
N GLU A 68 -2.36 13.08 -4.16
CA GLU A 68 -1.13 13.89 -4.04
C GLU A 68 -0.02 13.15 -3.31
N PHE A 69 0.05 11.83 -3.48
CA PHE A 69 1.11 11.03 -2.87
C PHE A 69 2.45 11.34 -3.52
N THR A 70 3.50 11.46 -2.70
CA THR A 70 4.87 11.73 -3.17
C THR A 70 5.89 10.84 -2.47
N SER A 71 6.93 10.45 -3.22
CA SER A 71 8.14 9.80 -2.72
C SER A 71 9.35 10.32 -3.49
N LEU A 72 10.52 9.74 -3.30
CA LEU A 72 11.71 10.04 -4.08
C LEU A 72 12.17 8.83 -4.88
N CYS A 73 12.73 9.07 -6.03
CA CYS A 73 13.50 8.07 -6.76
C CYS A 73 14.72 7.66 -5.94
N PRO A 74 14.93 6.36 -5.64
CA PRO A 74 16.04 5.92 -4.80
C PRO A 74 17.42 6.09 -5.48
N VAL A 75 17.43 6.28 -6.80
CA VAL A 75 18.66 6.43 -7.61
C VAL A 75 19.02 7.89 -7.83
N THR A 76 18.04 8.73 -8.19
CA THR A 76 18.29 10.12 -8.61
C THR A 76 17.90 11.16 -7.56
N GLY A 77 17.15 10.77 -6.52
CA GLY A 77 16.59 11.69 -5.53
C GLY A 77 15.51 12.63 -6.08
N GLN A 78 15.08 12.45 -7.33
CA GLN A 78 13.99 13.23 -7.92
C GLN A 78 12.65 12.87 -7.28
N PRO A 79 11.72 13.83 -7.15
CA PRO A 79 10.39 13.54 -6.63
C PRO A 79 9.57 12.71 -7.60
N ASP A 80 8.87 11.74 -7.05
CA ASP A 80 7.87 10.92 -7.70
C ASP A 80 6.50 11.24 -7.15
N PHE A 81 5.49 11.16 -7.99
CA PHE A 81 4.10 11.47 -7.66
C PHE A 81 3.20 10.31 -8.05
N ALA A 82 2.19 10.05 -7.25
CA ALA A 82 1.18 9.04 -7.53
C ALA A 82 -0.20 9.42 -7.02
N HIS A 83 -1.21 8.85 -7.67
CA HIS A 83 -2.56 8.77 -7.15
C HIS A 83 -2.76 7.36 -6.56
N LEU A 84 -2.86 7.25 -5.25
CA LEU A 84 -3.11 5.98 -4.58
C LEU A 84 -4.61 5.80 -4.33
N VAL A 85 -5.12 4.62 -4.64
CA VAL A 85 -6.49 4.19 -4.28
C VAL A 85 -6.39 2.91 -3.46
N ILE A 86 -6.91 2.95 -2.24
CA ILE A 86 -6.87 1.87 -1.27
C ILE A 86 -8.30 1.48 -0.95
N ASP A 87 -8.67 0.25 -1.22
CA ASP A 87 -9.97 -0.34 -0.88
C ASP A 87 -9.77 -1.51 0.06
N TYR A 88 -10.62 -1.62 1.08
CA TYR A 88 -10.62 -2.81 1.91
C TYR A 88 -12.00 -3.12 2.44
N LEU A 89 -12.26 -4.42 2.66
CA LEU A 89 -13.40 -4.91 3.41
C LEU A 89 -12.93 -5.13 4.85
N PRO A 90 -13.40 -4.31 5.81
CA PRO A 90 -12.93 -4.41 7.18
C PRO A 90 -13.31 -5.73 7.85
N GLY A 91 -12.38 -6.29 8.61
CA GLY A 91 -12.67 -7.30 9.63
C GLY A 91 -13.02 -6.64 10.96
N ALA A 92 -12.22 -6.93 11.98
CA ALA A 92 -12.39 -6.36 13.32
C ALA A 92 -11.99 -4.89 13.44
N TRP A 93 -11.23 -4.34 12.47
CA TRP A 93 -10.57 -3.04 12.59
C TRP A 93 -10.89 -2.08 11.45
N LEU A 94 -11.00 -0.80 11.80
CA LEU A 94 -11.03 0.32 10.87
C LEU A 94 -9.74 1.14 10.99
N LEU A 95 -9.26 1.65 9.86
CA LEU A 95 -8.11 2.53 9.78
C LEU A 95 -8.46 3.94 10.26
N GLU A 96 -7.62 4.50 11.13
CA GLU A 96 -7.75 5.91 11.54
C GLU A 96 -7.10 6.82 10.47
N SER A 97 -7.84 7.78 9.97
CA SER A 97 -7.49 8.56 8.76
C SER A 97 -6.33 9.54 8.97
N LYS A 98 -6.16 10.11 10.17
CA LYS A 98 -5.05 11.02 10.46
C LYS A 98 -3.72 10.27 10.52
N SER A 99 -3.72 9.07 11.10
CA SER A 99 -2.53 8.21 11.14
C SER A 99 -2.12 7.78 9.73
N LEU A 100 -3.10 7.41 8.88
CA LEU A 100 -2.83 7.14 7.47
C LEU A 100 -2.21 8.35 6.77
N LYS A 101 -2.77 9.55 6.96
CA LYS A 101 -2.20 10.78 6.39
C LYS A 101 -0.75 10.97 6.79
N LEU A 102 -0.41 10.82 8.07
CA LEU A 102 0.95 10.97 8.57
C LEU A 102 1.87 9.87 8.02
N TYR A 103 1.39 8.63 7.96
CA TYR A 103 2.11 7.51 7.37
C TYR A 103 2.43 7.76 5.90
N LEU A 104 1.46 8.15 5.07
CA LEU A 104 1.69 8.47 3.66
C LEU A 104 2.64 9.67 3.49
N THR A 105 2.51 10.71 4.35
CA THR A 105 3.39 11.87 4.31
C THR A 105 4.85 11.51 4.63
N SER A 106 5.11 10.47 5.41
CA SER A 106 6.46 10.02 5.76
C SER A 106 7.28 9.51 4.57
N PHE A 107 6.61 9.16 3.47
CA PHE A 107 7.27 8.78 2.21
C PHE A 107 7.82 9.94 1.42
N ARG A 108 7.42 11.19 1.70
CA ARG A 108 7.78 12.37 0.90
C ARG A 108 9.28 12.50 0.63
N ASN A 109 10.12 12.16 1.60
CA ASN A 109 11.58 12.21 1.50
C ASN A 109 12.20 10.80 1.57
N HIS A 110 11.42 9.77 1.31
CA HIS A 110 11.85 8.39 1.33
C HIS A 110 12.05 7.86 -0.09
N GLY A 111 13.26 7.37 -0.38
CA GLY A 111 13.61 6.78 -1.68
C GLY A 111 13.08 5.36 -1.79
N ALA A 112 12.20 5.10 -2.76
CA ALA A 112 11.68 3.77 -3.07
C ALA A 112 11.29 3.67 -4.55
N PHE A 113 11.42 2.49 -5.14
CA PHE A 113 10.83 2.22 -6.46
C PHE A 113 9.30 2.22 -6.36
N HIS A 114 8.62 2.54 -7.44
CA HIS A 114 7.15 2.66 -7.48
C HIS A 114 6.45 1.39 -7.00
N GLU A 115 6.93 0.24 -7.47
CA GLU A 115 6.42 -1.07 -7.13
C GLU A 115 6.62 -1.39 -5.64
N ASP A 116 7.83 -1.17 -5.13
CA ASP A 116 8.17 -1.42 -3.74
C ASP A 116 7.38 -0.49 -2.81
N CYS A 117 7.29 0.79 -3.15
CA CYS A 117 6.53 1.77 -2.40
C CYS A 117 5.04 1.39 -2.29
N THR A 118 4.41 1.06 -3.43
CA THR A 118 2.99 0.67 -3.46
C THR A 118 2.74 -0.61 -2.66
N LEU A 119 3.58 -1.63 -2.87
CA LEU A 119 3.46 -2.92 -2.16
C LEU A 119 3.75 -2.79 -0.67
N ARG A 120 4.71 -1.96 -0.28
CA ARG A 120 5.00 -1.69 1.12
C ARG A 120 3.78 -1.07 1.82
N ILE A 121 3.20 -0.02 1.24
CA ILE A 121 2.00 0.61 1.79
C ILE A 121 0.88 -0.43 1.94
N GLY A 122 0.63 -1.24 0.92
CA GLY A 122 -0.38 -2.28 0.98
C GLY A 122 -0.13 -3.30 2.08
N LYS A 123 1.09 -3.82 2.19
CA LYS A 123 1.48 -4.81 3.21
C LYS A 123 1.38 -4.26 4.63
N ASP A 124 1.84 -3.03 4.85
CA ASP A 124 1.77 -2.37 6.15
C ASP A 124 0.32 -2.17 6.60
N LEU A 125 -0.56 -1.77 5.68
CA LEU A 125 -2.00 -1.62 5.95
C LEU A 125 -2.67 -2.98 6.24
N VAL A 126 -2.36 -4.01 5.47
CA VAL A 126 -2.90 -5.36 5.70
C VAL A 126 -2.44 -5.91 7.05
N ALA A 127 -1.17 -5.75 7.40
CA ALA A 127 -0.64 -6.18 8.70
C ALA A 127 -1.27 -5.43 9.88
N SER A 128 -1.60 -4.14 9.68
CA SER A 128 -2.25 -3.32 10.71
C SER A 128 -3.73 -3.63 10.90
N LEU A 129 -4.47 -3.85 9.81
CA LEU A 129 -5.94 -3.91 9.81
C LEU A 129 -6.50 -5.33 9.81
N GLU A 130 -5.72 -6.31 9.36
CA GLU A 130 -6.17 -7.69 9.20
C GLU A 130 -7.51 -7.77 8.43
N PRO A 131 -7.62 -7.13 7.25
CA PRO A 131 -8.90 -7.02 6.54
C PRO A 131 -9.32 -8.36 5.94
N VAL A 132 -10.62 -8.55 5.71
CA VAL A 132 -11.15 -9.72 5.00
C VAL A 132 -10.64 -9.72 3.55
N TRP A 133 -10.65 -8.55 2.92
CA TRP A 133 -10.14 -8.33 1.57
C TRP A 133 -9.53 -6.95 1.47
N PHE A 134 -8.52 -6.82 0.64
CA PHE A 134 -7.78 -5.57 0.43
C PHE A 134 -7.29 -5.48 -1.00
N ARG A 135 -7.31 -4.27 -1.57
CA ARG A 135 -6.57 -3.94 -2.79
C ARG A 135 -5.98 -2.54 -2.71
N ILE A 136 -4.88 -2.33 -3.39
CA ILE A 136 -4.27 -1.02 -3.64
C ILE A 136 -3.96 -0.86 -5.11
N GLY A 137 -4.23 0.31 -5.66
CA GLY A 137 -3.73 0.78 -6.94
C GLY A 137 -2.84 2.00 -6.72
N GLY A 138 -1.61 1.94 -7.22
CA GLY A 138 -0.69 3.06 -7.28
C GLY A 138 -0.53 3.50 -8.73
N TYR A 139 -1.11 4.65 -9.09
CA TYR A 139 -1.06 5.24 -10.43
C TYR A 139 0.02 6.31 -10.44
N TRP A 140 1.21 5.91 -10.90
CA TRP A 140 2.38 6.76 -10.86
C TRP A 140 2.50 7.64 -12.10
N TYR A 141 2.79 8.93 -11.87
CA TYR A 141 3.01 9.86 -12.96
C TYR A 141 4.25 9.49 -13.76
N PRO A 142 4.26 9.81 -15.08
CA PRO A 142 5.31 9.36 -15.97
C PRO A 142 6.69 9.90 -15.59
N ARG A 143 7.69 9.03 -15.68
CA ARG A 143 9.10 9.39 -15.82
C ARG A 143 9.58 9.08 -17.24
N GLY A 144 10.23 10.04 -17.87
CA GLY A 144 10.65 9.86 -19.28
C GLY A 144 9.49 9.56 -20.23
N GLY A 145 8.25 10.00 -19.87
CA GLY A 145 7.04 9.74 -20.66
C GLY A 145 6.37 8.39 -20.41
N ILE A 146 6.91 7.55 -19.52
CA ILE A 146 6.36 6.21 -19.22
C ILE A 146 5.66 6.25 -17.86
N PRO A 147 4.31 6.14 -17.79
CA PRO A 147 3.57 5.94 -16.56
C PRO A 147 3.75 4.48 -16.10
N ILE A 148 3.69 4.27 -14.79
CA ILE A 148 3.73 2.93 -14.19
C ILE A 148 2.53 2.81 -13.25
N ASP A 149 1.66 1.84 -13.49
CA ASP A 149 0.57 1.52 -12.60
C ASP A 149 0.88 0.21 -11.88
N VAL A 150 0.73 0.21 -10.56
CA VAL A 150 1.03 -0.96 -9.71
C VAL A 150 -0.23 -1.37 -8.96
N PHE A 151 -0.61 -2.63 -9.11
CA PHE A 151 -1.82 -3.18 -8.48
C PHE A 151 -1.47 -4.36 -7.59
N TRP A 152 -2.09 -4.40 -6.42
CA TRP A 152 -1.98 -5.55 -5.53
C TRP A 152 -3.29 -5.79 -4.79
N THR A 153 -3.63 -7.07 -4.61
CA THR A 153 -4.81 -7.50 -3.87
C THR A 153 -4.49 -8.71 -3.01
N VAL A 154 -5.19 -8.85 -1.88
CA VAL A 154 -5.08 -10.00 -0.97
C VAL A 154 -6.41 -10.25 -0.27
N GLY A 155 -6.63 -11.50 0.14
CA GLY A 155 -7.87 -11.97 0.74
C GLY A 155 -8.93 -12.33 -0.30
N GLU A 156 -10.04 -12.87 0.17
CA GLU A 156 -11.17 -13.28 -0.67
C GLU A 156 -12.33 -12.31 -0.48
N LEU A 157 -12.83 -11.80 -1.60
CA LEU A 157 -14.01 -10.93 -1.59
C LEU A 157 -15.28 -11.80 -1.49
N PRO A 158 -16.11 -11.64 -0.45
CA PRO A 158 -17.36 -12.39 -0.34
C PRO A 158 -18.28 -12.15 -1.53
N ALA A 159 -18.96 -13.20 -1.97
CA ALA A 159 -19.90 -13.14 -3.10
C ALA A 159 -20.97 -12.04 -2.86
N GLY A 160 -21.25 -11.27 -3.91
CA GLY A 160 -22.23 -10.18 -3.85
C GLY A 160 -21.73 -8.89 -3.23
N THR A 161 -20.45 -8.81 -2.80
CA THR A 161 -19.88 -7.54 -2.34
C THR A 161 -19.61 -6.64 -3.54
N TRP A 162 -20.23 -5.46 -3.54
CA TRP A 162 -19.97 -4.45 -4.56
C TRP A 162 -18.65 -3.73 -4.29
N VAL A 163 -17.79 -3.68 -5.30
CA VAL A 163 -16.52 -2.95 -5.27
C VAL A 163 -16.53 -1.91 -6.38
N PRO A 164 -16.43 -0.61 -6.04
CA PRO A 164 -16.41 0.43 -7.06
C PRO A 164 -15.12 0.38 -7.89
N ASP A 165 -15.18 0.81 -9.15
CA ASP A 165 -13.99 1.03 -9.96
C ASP A 165 -13.06 2.03 -9.26
N GLN A 166 -11.75 1.91 -9.50
CA GLN A 166 -10.79 2.83 -8.86
C GLN A 166 -10.91 4.25 -9.39
N GLY A 167 -11.48 4.43 -10.57
CA GLY A 167 -11.88 5.74 -11.09
C GLY A 167 -10.72 6.63 -11.53
N VAL A 168 -9.49 6.10 -11.57
CA VAL A 168 -8.33 6.84 -12.05
C VAL A 168 -8.22 6.65 -13.56
N SER A 169 -8.30 7.75 -14.29
CA SER A 169 -8.16 7.71 -15.75
C SER A 169 -6.73 7.32 -16.15
N PRO A 170 -6.55 6.49 -17.20
CA PRO A 170 -5.24 6.23 -17.77
C PRO A 170 -4.54 7.53 -18.15
N TYR A 171 -3.21 7.56 -17.98
CA TYR A 171 -2.44 8.69 -18.46
C TYR A 171 -2.40 8.70 -19.99
N LEU A 172 -2.99 9.73 -20.58
CA LEU A 172 -3.10 9.88 -22.04
C LEU A 172 -2.11 10.92 -22.62
N GLY A 173 -1.18 11.40 -21.80
CA GLY A 173 -0.28 12.48 -22.20
C GLY A 173 -0.95 13.86 -22.12
N ARG A 174 -0.22 14.87 -22.54
CA ARG A 174 -0.78 16.21 -22.74
C ARG A 174 -1.58 16.22 -24.05
N ARG A 175 -2.85 16.54 -23.95
CA ARG A 175 -3.69 16.86 -25.10
C ARG A 175 -3.76 18.36 -25.28
#